data_72643ec175d49b823fc487921ff374c6
#
_entry.id   72643ec175d49b823fc487921ff374c6
#
_cell.length_a   1.000
_cell.length_b   1.000
_cell.length_c   1.000
_cell.angle_alpha   90.00
_cell.angle_beta   90.00
_cell.angle_gamma   90.00
#
_symmetry.space_group_name_H-M   'P 1'
#
loop_
_entity.id
_entity.type
_entity.pdbx_description
1 polymer ?
#
loop_
_entity_poly.entity_id
_entity_poly.type
_entity_poly.pdbx_seq_one_letter_code
_entity_poly.pdbx_strand_id
1 'polypeptide(L)'
;MSGEDRRTVTVIGAGTIGLGWIALFLGHGLDVRVNSRRADAPRIVAEGLELFAPYLPDGCADPAGFAERLSFEPDLERAVADADVVVENAPENLELKQELYERIGRAAPAGALLLSSTSTLNPDDMGARMADSTRLVVGHPFNPPHVVPLVEVVAGERTSAAAVEEAVAFFESVGRVPVVLHKPLMAFAANRLQSALLRESVHLVREGVVTLEELDRVVTHSIGLRWATVGPFLAFHLGGGQGGLRKWLGTLGSGLERGWEQLGRPSMDPETVESLIEQAEKAYGAKTYEEHVRERDAKQTAILRSLAEVSERE
;
A
#
# COMPACT_ATOMS: atom_id res chain seq x y z
N MET A 1 18.85 -7.29 -21.29
CA MET A 1 19.81 -6.98 -20.21
C MET A 1 20.51 -8.28 -19.86
N SER A 2 21.84 -8.33 -19.95
CA SER A 2 22.63 -9.50 -19.54
C SER A 2 22.51 -9.69 -18.04
N GLY A 3 22.55 -10.94 -17.54
CA GLY A 3 22.25 -11.30 -16.16
C GLY A 3 23.16 -10.71 -15.05
N GLU A 4 24.08 -9.81 -15.38
CA GLU A 4 25.06 -9.23 -14.44
C GLU A 4 24.62 -7.90 -13.79
N ASP A 5 23.43 -7.34 -14.16
CA ASP A 5 23.00 -6.00 -13.71
C ASP A 5 21.59 -6.02 -13.07
N ARG A 6 21.15 -7.18 -12.56
CA ARG A 6 19.82 -7.31 -11.94
C ARG A 6 19.89 -7.03 -10.45
N ARG A 7 19.00 -6.17 -9.95
CA ARG A 7 18.85 -5.94 -8.51
C ARG A 7 18.25 -7.15 -7.83
N THR A 8 18.86 -7.55 -6.70
CA THR A 8 18.32 -8.56 -5.80
C THR A 8 17.49 -7.89 -4.71
N VAL A 9 16.20 -8.25 -4.65
CA VAL A 9 15.28 -7.76 -3.61
C VAL A 9 15.00 -8.88 -2.62
N THR A 10 15.34 -8.67 -1.35
CA THR A 10 14.94 -9.58 -0.28
C THR A 10 13.63 -9.12 0.33
N VAL A 11 12.59 -9.94 0.23
CA VAL A 11 11.27 -9.71 0.84
C VAL A 11 11.19 -10.52 2.14
N ILE A 12 11.07 -9.82 3.26
CA ILE A 12 10.93 -10.42 4.59
C ILE A 12 9.45 -10.51 4.92
N GLY A 13 8.93 -11.71 5.07
CA GLY A 13 7.51 -11.98 5.33
C GLY A 13 6.70 -12.21 4.06
N ALA A 14 6.00 -13.36 3.99
CA ALA A 14 5.12 -13.77 2.89
C ALA A 14 3.63 -13.69 3.32
N GLY A 15 3.24 -12.61 3.97
CA GLY A 15 1.84 -12.25 4.22
C GLY A 15 1.22 -11.53 3.01
N THR A 16 -0.02 -11.05 3.13
CA THR A 16 -0.77 -10.41 2.04
C THR A 16 0.02 -9.31 1.33
N ILE A 17 0.68 -8.42 2.08
CA ILE A 17 1.50 -7.34 1.49
C ILE A 17 2.77 -7.90 0.86
N GLY A 18 3.49 -8.78 1.56
CA GLY A 18 4.70 -9.39 1.01
C GLY A 18 4.46 -10.18 -0.27
N LEU A 19 3.36 -10.92 -0.37
CA LEU A 19 2.97 -11.64 -1.59
C LEU A 19 2.72 -10.68 -2.77
N GLY A 20 2.06 -9.55 -2.53
CA GLY A 20 1.85 -8.53 -3.56
C GLY A 20 3.17 -7.91 -4.04
N TRP A 21 4.11 -7.64 -3.12
CA TRP A 21 5.44 -7.18 -3.49
C TRP A 21 6.25 -8.22 -4.27
N ILE A 22 6.23 -9.49 -3.84
CA ILE A 22 6.89 -10.59 -4.56
C ILE A 22 6.39 -10.66 -6.00
N ALA A 23 5.07 -10.67 -6.20
CA ALA A 23 4.48 -10.71 -7.53
C ALA A 23 4.91 -9.51 -8.40
N LEU A 24 4.84 -8.29 -7.84
CA LEU A 24 5.22 -7.08 -8.55
C LEU A 24 6.70 -7.08 -8.95
N PHE A 25 7.61 -7.41 -8.02
CA PHE A 25 9.05 -7.38 -8.28
C PHE A 25 9.45 -8.43 -9.31
N LEU A 26 8.91 -9.65 -9.23
CA LEU A 26 9.11 -10.67 -10.25
C LEU A 26 8.58 -10.22 -11.62
N GLY A 27 7.41 -9.59 -11.65
CA GLY A 27 6.82 -9.01 -12.85
C GLY A 27 7.72 -7.96 -13.50
N HIS A 28 8.43 -7.16 -12.72
CA HIS A 28 9.42 -6.19 -13.21
C HIS A 28 10.81 -6.79 -13.47
N GLY A 29 10.94 -8.11 -13.40
CA GLY A 29 12.18 -8.82 -13.79
C GLY A 29 13.29 -8.76 -12.76
N LEU A 30 12.99 -8.40 -11.51
CA LEU A 30 13.93 -8.44 -10.40
C LEU A 30 14.15 -9.86 -9.89
N ASP A 31 15.31 -10.14 -9.32
CA ASP A 31 15.56 -11.37 -8.59
C ASP A 31 15.01 -11.20 -7.16
N VAL A 32 14.11 -12.09 -6.75
CA VAL A 32 13.41 -12.00 -5.46
C VAL A 32 13.84 -13.15 -4.55
N ARG A 33 14.33 -12.79 -3.38
CA ARG A 33 14.61 -13.74 -2.30
C ARG A 33 13.58 -13.55 -1.18
N VAL A 34 12.90 -14.62 -0.82
CA VAL A 34 11.89 -14.60 0.25
C VAL A 34 12.49 -15.15 1.53
N ASN A 35 12.49 -14.33 2.58
CA ASN A 35 12.78 -14.77 3.94
C ASN A 35 11.46 -14.93 4.71
N SER A 36 11.20 -16.13 5.22
CA SER A 36 10.01 -16.42 6.01
C SER A 36 10.30 -17.49 7.04
N ARG A 37 9.76 -17.32 8.24
CA ARG A 37 9.82 -18.35 9.31
C ARG A 37 8.87 -19.53 9.06
N ARG A 38 7.99 -19.41 8.05
CA ARG A 38 7.02 -20.45 7.71
C ARG A 38 7.67 -21.49 6.80
N ALA A 39 7.62 -22.77 7.23
CA ALA A 39 8.13 -23.87 6.40
C ALA A 39 7.34 -24.05 5.08
N ASP A 40 6.06 -23.63 5.06
CA ASP A 40 5.17 -23.71 3.90
C ASP A 40 5.21 -22.43 3.01
N ALA A 41 6.14 -21.51 3.26
CA ALA A 41 6.28 -20.28 2.48
C ALA A 41 6.36 -20.50 0.96
N PRO A 42 7.09 -21.51 0.43
CA PRO A 42 7.12 -21.76 -1.01
C PRO A 42 5.74 -22.05 -1.60
N ARG A 43 4.91 -22.83 -0.90
CA ARG A 43 3.55 -23.14 -1.34
C ARG A 43 2.67 -21.88 -1.31
N ILE A 44 2.72 -21.12 -0.22
CA ILE A 44 1.93 -19.89 -0.06
C ILE A 44 2.30 -18.86 -1.14
N VAL A 45 3.58 -18.72 -1.43
CA VAL A 45 4.04 -17.79 -2.50
C VAL A 45 3.56 -18.27 -3.87
N ALA A 46 3.63 -19.57 -4.16
CA ALA A 46 3.13 -20.12 -5.42
C ALA A 46 1.62 -19.85 -5.60
N GLU A 47 0.80 -20.13 -4.57
CA GLU A 47 -0.64 -19.87 -4.57
C GLU A 47 -0.93 -18.35 -4.73
N GLY A 48 -0.15 -17.50 -4.06
CA GLY A 48 -0.26 -16.04 -4.19
C GLY A 48 0.10 -15.55 -5.58
N LEU A 49 1.13 -16.09 -6.21
CA LEU A 49 1.52 -15.74 -7.57
C LEU A 49 0.46 -16.16 -8.59
N GLU A 50 -0.14 -17.34 -8.45
CA GLU A 50 -1.27 -17.77 -9.32
C GLU A 50 -2.46 -16.80 -9.21
N LEU A 51 -2.72 -16.26 -8.03
CA LEU A 51 -3.82 -15.33 -7.80
C LEU A 51 -3.53 -13.92 -8.33
N PHE A 52 -2.30 -13.42 -8.21
CA PHE A 52 -1.95 -12.01 -8.46
C PHE A 52 -1.34 -11.74 -9.83
N ALA A 53 -0.61 -12.72 -10.41
CA ALA A 53 0.06 -12.53 -11.69
C ALA A 53 -0.85 -12.08 -12.84
N PRO A 54 -2.12 -12.53 -12.95
CA PRO A 54 -3.03 -12.06 -14.00
C PRO A 54 -3.38 -10.57 -13.94
N TYR A 55 -3.13 -9.92 -12.80
CA TYR A 55 -3.49 -8.52 -12.53
C TYR A 55 -2.29 -7.60 -12.39
N LEU A 56 -1.09 -8.09 -12.70
CA LEU A 56 0.10 -7.26 -12.77
C LEU A 56 -0.06 -6.16 -13.83
N PRO A 57 0.62 -5.01 -13.65
CA PRO A 57 0.63 -3.95 -14.65
C PRO A 57 1.09 -4.44 -16.03
N ASP A 58 0.62 -3.78 -17.08
CA ASP A 58 1.06 -4.06 -18.44
C ASP A 58 2.59 -3.84 -18.57
N GLY A 59 3.22 -4.65 -19.39
CA GLY A 59 4.69 -4.65 -19.55
C GLY A 59 5.45 -5.51 -18.53
N CYS A 60 4.77 -6.13 -17.57
CA CYS A 60 5.38 -7.11 -16.67
C CYS A 60 5.81 -8.38 -17.41
N ALA A 61 6.85 -9.05 -16.87
CA ALA A 61 7.37 -10.31 -17.40
C ALA A 61 6.35 -11.44 -17.30
N ASP A 62 6.45 -12.41 -18.22
CA ASP A 62 5.64 -13.61 -18.20
C ASP A 62 5.82 -14.37 -16.86
N PRO A 63 4.72 -14.70 -16.17
CA PRO A 63 4.76 -15.50 -14.94
C PRO A 63 5.47 -16.84 -15.05
N ALA A 64 5.53 -17.43 -16.26
CA ALA A 64 6.28 -18.66 -16.50
C ALA A 64 7.78 -18.55 -16.15
N GLY A 65 8.36 -17.35 -16.23
CA GLY A 65 9.75 -17.08 -15.87
C GLY A 65 10.01 -16.75 -14.37
N PHE A 66 8.97 -16.67 -13.55
CA PHE A 66 9.13 -16.27 -12.15
C PHE A 66 9.94 -17.25 -11.32
N ALA A 67 9.80 -18.55 -11.58
CA ALA A 67 10.52 -19.59 -10.82
C ALA A 67 12.04 -19.47 -10.92
N GLU A 68 12.57 -18.94 -12.02
CA GLU A 68 14.02 -18.76 -12.24
C GLU A 68 14.59 -17.59 -11.42
N ARG A 69 13.74 -16.69 -10.98
CA ARG A 69 14.11 -15.45 -10.26
C ARG A 69 13.64 -15.45 -8.81
N LEU A 70 12.98 -16.51 -8.37
CA LEU A 70 12.45 -16.65 -7.03
C LEU A 70 13.30 -17.64 -6.23
N SER A 71 13.77 -17.21 -5.08
CA SER A 71 14.51 -18.06 -4.15
C SER A 71 13.98 -17.92 -2.72
N PHE A 72 14.29 -18.89 -1.87
CA PHE A 72 13.89 -18.91 -0.47
C PHE A 72 15.10 -19.12 0.42
N GLU A 73 15.29 -18.25 1.41
CA GLU A 73 16.35 -18.38 2.41
C GLU A 73 15.73 -18.11 3.81
N PRO A 74 15.60 -19.13 4.64
CA PRO A 74 15.01 -19.00 5.98
C PRO A 74 15.91 -18.28 6.98
N ASP A 75 17.23 -18.31 6.79
CA ASP A 75 18.18 -17.57 7.62
C ASP A 75 18.18 -16.10 7.20
N LEU A 76 17.89 -15.19 8.15
CA LEU A 76 17.73 -13.77 7.86
C LEU A 76 19.03 -13.14 7.37
N GLU A 77 20.13 -13.42 8.06
CA GLU A 77 21.44 -12.83 7.74
C GLU A 77 21.91 -13.26 6.35
N ARG A 78 21.70 -14.53 6.00
CA ARG A 78 22.02 -15.04 4.66
C ARG A 78 21.08 -14.48 3.60
N ALA A 79 19.80 -14.28 3.96
CA ALA A 79 18.82 -13.74 3.03
C ALA A 79 19.14 -12.32 2.59
N VAL A 80 19.77 -11.51 3.45
CA VAL A 80 20.07 -10.09 3.15
C VAL A 80 21.53 -9.82 2.78
N ALA A 81 22.42 -10.84 2.82
CA ALA A 81 23.86 -10.64 2.71
C ALA A 81 24.35 -10.03 1.39
N ASP A 82 23.62 -10.19 0.32
CA ASP A 82 23.87 -9.67 -1.04
C ASP A 82 22.67 -8.92 -1.62
N ALA A 83 21.73 -8.47 -0.78
CA ALA A 83 20.55 -7.75 -1.21
C ALA A 83 20.88 -6.29 -1.59
N ASP A 84 20.38 -5.82 -2.72
CA ASP A 84 20.40 -4.39 -3.09
C ASP A 84 19.28 -3.64 -2.35
N VAL A 85 18.12 -4.31 -2.19
CA VAL A 85 16.95 -3.76 -1.50
C VAL A 85 16.38 -4.81 -0.56
N VAL A 86 16.05 -4.41 0.65
CA VAL A 86 15.34 -5.24 1.64
C VAL A 86 13.98 -4.63 1.90
N VAL A 87 12.90 -5.40 1.71
CA VAL A 87 11.52 -4.97 1.95
C VAL A 87 10.92 -5.79 3.09
N GLU A 88 10.74 -5.16 4.23
CA GLU A 88 10.26 -5.79 5.45
C GLU A 88 8.73 -5.70 5.56
N ASN A 89 8.08 -6.86 5.75
CA ASN A 89 6.62 -7.02 5.89
C ASN A 89 6.28 -7.88 7.12
N ALA A 90 7.07 -7.79 8.18
CA ALA A 90 6.80 -8.48 9.44
C ALA A 90 5.59 -7.88 10.16
N PRO A 91 5.03 -8.58 11.17
CA PRO A 91 3.93 -8.04 11.97
C PRO A 91 4.24 -6.67 12.57
N GLU A 92 3.18 -5.86 12.75
CA GLU A 92 3.27 -4.49 13.27
C GLU A 92 3.57 -4.49 14.77
N ASN A 93 4.81 -4.78 15.10
CA ASN A 93 5.35 -4.81 16.45
C ASN A 93 6.72 -4.13 16.48
N LEU A 94 6.83 -3.05 17.23
CA LEU A 94 8.05 -2.22 17.26
C LEU A 94 9.28 -3.01 17.72
N GLU A 95 9.16 -3.78 18.80
CA GLU A 95 10.29 -4.54 19.34
C GLU A 95 10.80 -5.58 18.34
N LEU A 96 9.90 -6.34 17.71
CA LEU A 96 10.23 -7.28 16.65
C LEU A 96 10.94 -6.57 15.48
N LYS A 97 10.45 -5.41 15.05
CA LYS A 97 11.07 -4.67 13.94
C LYS A 97 12.44 -4.11 14.34
N GLN A 98 12.63 -3.65 15.58
CA GLN A 98 13.94 -3.24 16.07
C GLN A 98 14.97 -4.39 16.05
N GLU A 99 14.58 -5.59 16.48
CA GLU A 99 15.42 -6.78 16.41
C GLU A 99 15.77 -7.17 14.97
N LEU A 100 14.78 -7.14 14.09
CA LEU A 100 14.98 -7.42 12.67
C LEU A 100 15.95 -6.42 12.04
N TYR A 101 15.73 -5.12 12.23
CA TYR A 101 16.60 -4.09 11.64
C TYR A 101 17.99 -4.05 12.24
N GLU A 102 18.16 -4.38 13.51
CA GLU A 102 19.49 -4.58 14.12
C GLU A 102 20.28 -5.67 13.37
N ARG A 103 19.65 -6.82 13.11
CA ARG A 103 20.25 -7.96 12.40
C ARG A 103 20.47 -7.66 10.92
N ILE A 104 19.48 -7.08 10.23
CA ILE A 104 19.58 -6.65 8.85
C ILE A 104 20.71 -5.63 8.69
N GLY A 105 20.78 -4.64 9.57
CA GLY A 105 21.80 -3.60 9.52
C GLY A 105 23.23 -4.11 9.64
N ARG A 106 23.43 -5.26 10.33
CA ARG A 106 24.76 -5.91 10.45
C ARG A 106 25.11 -6.78 9.23
N ALA A 107 24.11 -7.40 8.59
CA ALA A 107 24.33 -8.43 7.58
C ALA A 107 24.18 -7.92 6.14
N ALA A 108 23.28 -6.97 5.91
CA ALA A 108 23.06 -6.41 4.58
C ALA A 108 24.22 -5.50 4.14
N PRO A 109 24.55 -5.43 2.84
CA PRO A 109 25.56 -4.52 2.30
C PRO A 109 25.34 -3.08 2.77
N ALA A 110 26.42 -2.32 2.95
CA ALA A 110 26.33 -0.93 3.43
C ALA A 110 25.51 -0.02 2.49
N GLY A 111 25.49 -0.34 1.19
CA GLY A 111 24.70 0.37 0.18
C GLY A 111 23.28 -0.16 -0.02
N ALA A 112 22.84 -1.20 0.71
CA ALA A 112 21.50 -1.75 0.52
C ALA A 112 20.43 -0.79 1.05
N LEU A 113 19.40 -0.53 0.24
CA LEU A 113 18.22 0.23 0.65
C LEU A 113 17.35 -0.63 1.57
N LEU A 114 16.97 -0.11 2.72
CA LEU A 114 16.12 -0.80 3.70
C LEU A 114 14.74 -0.16 3.73
N LEU A 115 13.72 -0.93 3.37
CA LEU A 115 12.33 -0.47 3.29
C LEU A 115 11.45 -1.22 4.30
N SER A 116 10.55 -0.51 4.95
CA SER A 116 9.50 -1.11 5.76
C SER A 116 8.13 -0.82 5.16
N SER A 117 7.28 -1.83 5.10
CA SER A 117 5.86 -1.68 4.73
C SER A 117 4.95 -1.35 5.93
N THR A 118 5.52 -0.89 7.05
CA THR A 118 4.72 -0.47 8.22
C THR A 118 3.72 0.62 7.85
N SER A 119 2.56 0.60 8.49
CA SER A 119 1.51 1.61 8.31
C SER A 119 1.50 2.68 9.41
N THR A 120 2.29 2.51 10.48
CA THR A 120 2.18 3.37 11.67
C THR A 120 3.51 3.74 12.32
N LEU A 121 4.57 2.91 12.16
CA LEU A 121 5.83 3.07 12.88
C LEU A 121 6.77 4.05 12.17
N ASN A 122 7.53 4.80 12.98
CA ASN A 122 8.54 5.73 12.49
C ASN A 122 9.86 4.99 12.18
N PRO A 123 10.58 5.32 11.07
CA PRO A 123 11.90 4.77 10.79
C PRO A 123 12.91 4.89 11.95
N ASP A 124 12.92 6.02 12.68
CA ASP A 124 13.84 6.23 13.79
C ASP A 124 13.59 5.28 14.96
N ASP A 125 12.32 4.98 15.24
CA ASP A 125 11.94 4.05 16.29
C ASP A 125 12.33 2.62 15.90
N MET A 126 12.04 2.21 14.66
CA MET A 126 12.41 0.88 14.15
C MET A 126 13.93 0.70 14.06
N GLY A 127 14.66 1.73 13.65
CA GLY A 127 16.11 1.74 13.51
C GLY A 127 16.87 2.03 14.82
N ALA A 128 16.22 2.10 15.98
CA ALA A 128 16.84 2.52 17.24
C ALA A 128 18.01 1.63 17.68
N ARG A 129 18.01 0.34 17.32
CA ARG A 129 19.09 -0.62 17.64
C ARG A 129 20.13 -0.78 16.52
N MET A 130 19.95 -0.11 15.38
CA MET A 130 20.91 -0.13 14.28
C MET A 130 22.13 0.75 14.58
N ALA A 131 23.32 0.29 14.16
CA ALA A 131 24.52 1.12 14.21
C ALA A 131 24.43 2.30 13.24
N ASP A 132 23.83 2.07 12.06
CA ASP A 132 23.53 3.07 11.03
C ASP A 132 22.13 2.82 10.48
N SER A 133 21.20 3.75 10.73
CA SER A 133 19.83 3.74 10.24
C SER A 133 19.55 4.76 9.12
N THR A 134 20.60 5.41 8.59
CA THR A 134 20.46 6.49 7.59
C THR A 134 19.83 6.02 6.28
N ARG A 135 19.85 4.71 6.01
CA ARG A 135 19.28 4.05 4.82
C ARG A 135 17.92 3.37 5.06
N LEU A 136 17.35 3.53 6.26
CA LEU A 136 16.03 3.00 6.58
C LEU A 136 14.94 4.00 6.21
N VAL A 137 14.03 3.57 5.33
CA VAL A 137 12.90 4.37 4.83
C VAL A 137 11.62 3.56 5.00
N VAL A 138 10.52 4.19 5.34
CA VAL A 138 9.21 3.56 5.20
C VAL A 138 8.74 3.73 3.75
N GLY A 139 8.42 2.62 3.11
CA GLY A 139 7.72 2.56 1.82
C GLY A 139 6.36 1.90 2.02
N HIS A 140 5.39 2.68 2.48
CA HIS A 140 4.06 2.19 2.86
C HIS A 140 3.18 1.96 1.62
N PRO A 141 2.88 0.70 1.24
CA PRO A 141 1.99 0.40 0.12
C PRO A 141 0.52 0.48 0.52
N PHE A 142 -0.33 0.57 -0.49
CA PHE A 142 -1.76 0.26 -0.34
C PHE A 142 -2.05 -1.15 -0.82
N ASN A 143 -2.90 -1.87 -0.06
CA ASN A 143 -3.33 -3.24 -0.41
C ASN A 143 -4.35 -3.20 -1.57
N PRO A 144 -4.12 -3.94 -2.67
CA PRO A 144 -2.99 -4.84 -2.93
C PRO A 144 -1.81 -4.14 -3.64
N PRO A 145 -0.56 -4.34 -3.15
CA PRO A 145 0.61 -3.61 -3.67
C PRO A 145 0.92 -3.87 -5.14
N HIS A 146 0.53 -5.02 -5.67
CA HIS A 146 0.75 -5.37 -7.08
C HIS A 146 -0.19 -4.62 -8.04
N VAL A 147 -1.30 -4.05 -7.54
CA VAL A 147 -2.27 -3.29 -8.33
C VAL A 147 -2.26 -1.81 -7.96
N VAL A 148 -2.50 -1.48 -6.67
CA VAL A 148 -2.60 -0.08 -6.22
C VAL A 148 -1.24 0.60 -6.31
N PRO A 149 -1.08 1.67 -7.13
CA PRO A 149 0.24 2.20 -7.42
C PRO A 149 0.85 3.08 -6.31
N LEU A 150 0.05 3.62 -5.39
CA LEU A 150 0.55 4.52 -4.35
C LEU A 150 1.53 3.84 -3.41
N VAL A 151 2.67 4.50 -3.17
CA VAL A 151 3.56 4.21 -2.06
C VAL A 151 3.86 5.50 -1.30
N GLU A 152 3.51 5.57 -0.03
CA GLU A 152 3.91 6.69 0.83
C GLU A 152 5.34 6.47 1.31
N VAL A 153 6.23 7.39 0.97
CA VAL A 153 7.65 7.36 1.37
C VAL A 153 7.82 8.26 2.59
N VAL A 154 8.25 7.67 3.71
CA VAL A 154 8.39 8.40 4.98
C VAL A 154 9.81 8.26 5.51
N ALA A 155 10.45 9.39 5.71
CA ALA A 155 11.76 9.50 6.35
C ALA A 155 11.62 9.70 7.86
N GLY A 156 12.58 9.16 8.61
CA GLY A 156 12.85 9.59 9.99
C GLY A 156 13.84 10.77 10.03
N GLU A 157 14.13 11.27 11.21
CA GLU A 157 15.13 12.35 11.38
C GLU A 157 16.54 11.90 11.01
N ARG A 158 16.84 10.59 11.18
CA ARG A 158 18.14 10.01 10.83
C ARG A 158 18.24 9.54 9.39
N THR A 159 17.11 9.39 8.69
CA THR A 159 17.08 8.95 7.30
C THR A 159 17.78 9.97 6.40
N SER A 160 18.72 9.52 5.58
CA SER A 160 19.44 10.39 4.64
C SER A 160 18.55 10.80 3.45
N ALA A 161 18.77 12.00 2.90
CA ALA A 161 18.10 12.43 1.68
C ALA A 161 18.37 11.48 0.51
N ALA A 162 19.59 10.96 0.41
CA ALA A 162 19.97 9.99 -0.62
C ALA A 162 19.14 8.69 -0.53
N ALA A 163 18.87 8.19 0.67
CA ALA A 163 18.02 7.00 0.85
C ALA A 163 16.56 7.26 0.44
N VAL A 164 16.04 8.47 0.68
CA VAL A 164 14.70 8.88 0.22
C VAL A 164 14.65 8.95 -1.30
N GLU A 165 15.65 9.57 -1.92
CA GLU A 165 15.75 9.66 -3.39
C GLU A 165 15.87 8.27 -4.03
N GLU A 166 16.67 7.37 -3.44
CA GLU A 166 16.80 6.00 -3.90
C GLU A 166 15.49 5.21 -3.74
N ALA A 167 14.76 5.38 -2.63
CA ALA A 167 13.47 4.75 -2.42
C ALA A 167 12.45 5.21 -3.47
N VAL A 168 12.39 6.52 -3.76
CA VAL A 168 11.54 7.08 -4.82
C VAL A 168 11.90 6.44 -6.17
N ALA A 169 13.17 6.49 -6.56
CA ALA A 169 13.64 5.92 -7.84
C ALA A 169 13.37 4.41 -7.93
N PHE A 170 13.55 3.67 -6.83
CA PHE A 170 13.23 2.24 -6.78
C PHE A 170 11.74 1.99 -7.03
N PHE A 171 10.84 2.68 -6.32
CA PHE A 171 9.40 2.49 -6.51
C PHE A 171 8.93 2.92 -7.90
N GLU A 172 9.46 4.00 -8.45
CA GLU A 172 9.19 4.41 -9.84
C GLU A 172 9.64 3.34 -10.85
N SER A 173 10.79 2.71 -10.63
CA SER A 173 11.32 1.67 -11.51
C SER A 173 10.44 0.41 -11.58
N VAL A 174 9.59 0.19 -10.57
CA VAL A 174 8.60 -0.89 -10.52
C VAL A 174 7.17 -0.38 -10.73
N GLY A 175 7.02 0.75 -11.43
CA GLY A 175 5.73 1.30 -11.84
C GLY A 175 4.84 1.77 -10.67
N ARG A 176 5.42 2.11 -9.53
CA ARG A 176 4.67 2.70 -8.41
C ARG A 176 4.71 4.21 -8.48
N VAL A 177 3.80 4.84 -7.76
CA VAL A 177 3.68 6.30 -7.62
C VAL A 177 4.09 6.67 -6.20
N PRO A 178 5.39 6.93 -5.95
CA PRO A 178 5.86 7.32 -4.62
C PRO A 178 5.44 8.76 -4.29
N VAL A 179 4.93 8.95 -3.06
CA VAL A 179 4.62 10.27 -2.51
C VAL A 179 5.41 10.44 -1.22
N VAL A 180 6.36 11.37 -1.22
CA VAL A 180 7.18 11.67 -0.05
C VAL A 180 6.37 12.51 0.94
N LEU A 181 6.22 12.03 2.16
CA LEU A 181 5.59 12.78 3.24
C LEU A 181 6.60 13.73 3.88
N HIS A 182 6.28 15.02 3.90
CA HIS A 182 7.18 16.04 4.43
C HIS A 182 7.31 16.05 5.96
N LYS A 183 6.41 15.33 6.66
CA LYS A 183 6.43 15.17 8.12
C LYS A 183 5.91 13.79 8.48
N PRO A 184 6.53 13.10 9.44
CA PRO A 184 5.97 11.88 9.98
C PRO A 184 4.63 12.18 10.65
N LEU A 185 3.64 11.35 10.39
CA LEU A 185 2.31 11.43 10.97
C LEU A 185 1.78 10.02 11.19
N MET A 186 1.23 9.75 12.37
CA MET A 186 0.62 8.44 12.65
C MET A 186 -0.44 8.10 11.59
N ALA A 187 -0.39 6.88 11.07
CA ALA A 187 -1.25 6.34 10.03
C ALA A 187 -1.12 7.07 8.67
N PHE A 188 -0.07 7.85 8.46
CA PHE A 188 0.27 8.54 7.22
C PHE A 188 -0.92 9.32 6.59
N ALA A 189 -0.87 9.69 5.31
CA ALA A 189 -1.92 10.53 4.73
C ALA A 189 -3.11 9.70 4.24
N ALA A 190 -2.86 8.64 3.45
CA ALA A 190 -3.93 7.91 2.80
C ALA A 190 -4.76 7.07 3.78
N ASN A 191 -4.15 6.41 4.78
CA ASN A 191 -4.88 5.72 5.84
C ASN A 191 -5.75 6.68 6.67
N ARG A 192 -5.31 7.91 6.89
CA ARG A 192 -6.10 8.93 7.59
C ARG A 192 -7.34 9.33 6.80
N LEU A 193 -7.19 9.51 5.48
CA LEU A 193 -8.33 9.80 4.59
C LEU A 193 -9.31 8.63 4.54
N GLN A 194 -8.80 7.40 4.41
CA GLN A 194 -9.61 6.19 4.45
C GLN A 194 -10.35 6.05 5.79
N SER A 195 -9.67 6.30 6.91
CA SER A 195 -10.25 6.23 8.26
C SER A 195 -11.32 7.30 8.48
N ALA A 196 -11.14 8.52 7.95
CA ALA A 196 -12.14 9.58 8.02
C ALA A 196 -13.41 9.20 7.26
N LEU A 197 -13.26 8.62 6.05
CA LEU A 197 -14.39 8.12 5.27
C LEU A 197 -15.07 6.96 5.99
N LEU A 198 -14.31 5.98 6.49
CA LEU A 198 -14.85 4.83 7.20
C LEU A 198 -15.63 5.25 8.47
N ARG A 199 -15.12 6.22 9.23
CA ARG A 199 -15.83 6.73 10.42
C ARG A 199 -17.22 7.26 10.07
N GLU A 200 -17.33 8.05 9.01
CA GLU A 200 -18.63 8.55 8.55
C GLU A 200 -19.49 7.44 7.98
N SER A 201 -18.90 6.49 7.27
CA SER A 201 -19.59 5.30 6.74
C SER A 201 -20.25 4.49 7.85
N VAL A 202 -19.51 4.22 8.93
CA VAL A 202 -20.04 3.51 10.14
C VAL A 202 -21.17 4.31 10.76
N HIS A 203 -21.05 5.63 10.86
CA HIS A 203 -22.11 6.47 11.40
C HIS A 203 -23.40 6.35 10.58
N LEU A 204 -23.33 6.51 9.26
CA LEU A 204 -24.51 6.45 8.38
C LEU A 204 -25.21 5.08 8.41
N VAL A 205 -24.44 3.99 8.48
CA VAL A 205 -24.99 2.64 8.60
C VAL A 205 -25.65 2.43 9.97
N ARG A 206 -24.97 2.84 11.05
CA ARG A 206 -25.47 2.71 12.41
C ARG A 206 -26.78 3.49 12.65
N GLU A 207 -26.87 4.69 12.10
CA GLU A 207 -28.10 5.53 12.18
C GLU A 207 -29.19 5.06 11.21
N GLY A 208 -28.97 3.98 10.46
CA GLY A 208 -29.97 3.42 9.53
C GLY A 208 -30.24 4.30 8.32
N VAL A 209 -29.35 5.24 7.99
CA VAL A 209 -29.49 6.10 6.81
C VAL A 209 -29.37 5.28 5.53
N VAL A 210 -28.43 4.32 5.52
CA VAL A 210 -28.21 3.34 4.46
C VAL A 210 -27.74 2.02 5.08
N THR A 211 -27.93 0.92 4.35
CA THR A 211 -27.27 -0.36 4.67
C THR A 211 -25.79 -0.31 4.26
N LEU A 212 -24.97 -1.23 4.77
CA LEU A 212 -23.55 -1.36 4.42
C LEU A 212 -23.36 -1.55 2.91
N GLU A 213 -24.17 -2.40 2.25
CA GLU A 213 -24.11 -2.61 0.80
C GLU A 213 -24.49 -1.35 0.01
N GLU A 214 -25.51 -0.61 0.45
CA GLU A 214 -25.92 0.65 -0.17
C GLU A 214 -24.85 1.72 -0.02
N LEU A 215 -24.16 1.78 1.15
CA LEU A 215 -23.05 2.70 1.36
C LEU A 215 -21.91 2.44 0.37
N ASP A 216 -21.49 1.18 0.18
CA ASP A 216 -20.47 0.84 -0.81
C ASP A 216 -20.88 1.27 -2.21
N ARG A 217 -22.15 1.12 -2.57
CA ARG A 217 -22.69 1.62 -3.85
C ARG A 217 -22.63 3.14 -3.94
N VAL A 218 -22.96 3.86 -2.87
CA VAL A 218 -22.84 5.32 -2.82
C VAL A 218 -21.40 5.74 -3.07
N VAL A 219 -20.43 5.15 -2.37
CA VAL A 219 -19.01 5.52 -2.52
C VAL A 219 -18.51 5.19 -3.92
N THR A 220 -18.70 3.96 -4.40
CA THR A 220 -18.13 3.49 -5.66
C THR A 220 -18.74 4.17 -6.89
N HIS A 221 -19.98 4.66 -6.82
CA HIS A 221 -20.67 5.33 -7.93
C HIS A 221 -20.67 6.85 -7.83
N SER A 222 -19.98 7.43 -6.84
CA SER A 222 -19.92 8.88 -6.66
C SER A 222 -18.49 9.38 -6.39
N ILE A 223 -18.17 9.58 -5.11
CA ILE A 223 -16.88 10.16 -4.70
C ILE A 223 -15.69 9.28 -5.05
N GLY A 224 -15.83 7.96 -4.95
CA GLY A 224 -14.79 7.00 -5.33
C GLY A 224 -14.43 7.10 -6.82
N LEU A 225 -15.44 7.11 -7.71
CA LEU A 225 -15.22 7.30 -9.14
C LEU A 225 -14.58 8.66 -9.44
N ARG A 226 -15.04 9.72 -8.78
CA ARG A 226 -14.46 11.07 -8.96
C ARG A 226 -13.00 11.09 -8.54
N TRP A 227 -12.67 10.51 -7.38
CA TRP A 227 -11.31 10.52 -6.84
C TRP A 227 -10.36 9.53 -7.52
N ALA A 228 -10.88 8.56 -8.25
CA ALA A 228 -10.06 7.73 -9.13
C ALA A 228 -9.49 8.51 -10.33
N THR A 229 -10.13 9.64 -10.71
CA THR A 229 -9.73 10.45 -11.87
C THR A 229 -9.07 11.77 -11.48
N VAL A 230 -9.57 12.43 -10.43
CA VAL A 230 -9.03 13.70 -9.93
C VAL A 230 -9.02 13.69 -8.40
N GLY A 231 -7.99 14.26 -7.80
CA GLY A 231 -7.91 14.38 -6.35
C GLY A 231 -8.99 15.32 -5.78
N PRO A 232 -9.23 15.30 -4.46
CA PRO A 232 -10.30 16.07 -3.83
C PRO A 232 -10.20 17.58 -4.09
N PHE A 233 -9.00 18.17 -4.06
CA PHE A 233 -8.83 19.61 -4.29
C PHE A 233 -9.10 20.00 -5.75
N LEU A 234 -8.67 19.19 -6.72
CA LEU A 234 -8.96 19.44 -8.12
C LEU A 234 -10.47 19.28 -8.40
N ALA A 235 -11.12 18.29 -7.78
CA ALA A 235 -12.57 18.12 -7.90
C ALA A 235 -13.34 19.37 -7.43
N PHE A 236 -12.95 19.97 -6.31
CA PHE A 236 -13.56 21.20 -5.82
C PHE A 236 -13.14 22.45 -6.61
N HIS A 237 -11.91 22.47 -7.14
CA HIS A 237 -11.49 23.52 -8.06
C HIS A 237 -12.38 23.57 -9.31
N LEU A 238 -12.63 22.42 -9.94
CA LEU A 238 -13.54 22.28 -11.08
C LEU A 238 -14.99 22.63 -10.70
N GLY A 239 -15.42 22.28 -9.48
CA GLY A 239 -16.74 22.67 -8.94
C GLY A 239 -16.95 24.18 -8.80
N GLY A 240 -15.88 24.98 -8.72
CA GLY A 240 -15.92 26.45 -8.75
C GLY A 240 -16.08 27.05 -10.15
N GLY A 241 -16.08 26.23 -11.21
CA GLY A 241 -16.09 26.68 -12.60
C GLY A 241 -14.86 27.53 -12.91
N GLN A 242 -14.98 28.56 -13.75
CA GLN A 242 -13.85 29.43 -14.13
C GLN A 242 -13.23 30.19 -12.94
N GLY A 243 -13.92 30.33 -11.80
CA GLY A 243 -13.41 30.95 -10.59
C GLY A 243 -12.58 29.98 -9.71
N GLY A 244 -12.55 28.70 -10.04
CA GLY A 244 -11.77 27.67 -9.39
C GLY A 244 -12.04 27.54 -7.88
N LEU A 245 -11.04 26.99 -7.17
CA LEU A 245 -11.13 26.76 -5.73
C LEU A 245 -11.39 28.04 -4.93
N ARG A 246 -10.87 29.20 -5.38
CA ARG A 246 -11.13 30.49 -4.73
C ARG A 246 -12.62 30.81 -4.69
N LYS A 247 -13.32 30.68 -5.83
CA LYS A 247 -14.76 30.90 -5.91
C LYS A 247 -15.52 29.89 -5.07
N TRP A 248 -15.15 28.61 -5.16
CA TRP A 248 -15.80 27.54 -4.41
C TRP A 248 -15.70 27.78 -2.89
N LEU A 249 -14.49 28.07 -2.38
CA LEU A 249 -14.28 28.38 -0.95
C LEU A 249 -15.00 29.68 -0.54
N GLY A 250 -15.00 30.70 -1.39
CA GLY A 250 -15.71 31.95 -1.10
C GLY A 250 -17.24 31.80 -1.00
N THR A 251 -17.79 30.79 -1.69
CA THR A 251 -19.26 30.54 -1.68
C THR A 251 -19.66 29.55 -0.58
N LEU A 252 -18.93 28.47 -0.42
CA LEU A 252 -19.29 27.34 0.48
C LEU A 252 -18.40 27.26 1.70
N GLY A 253 -17.23 27.90 1.71
CA GLY A 253 -16.21 27.77 2.76
C GLY A 253 -16.72 28.11 4.16
N SER A 254 -17.55 29.15 4.28
CA SER A 254 -18.15 29.54 5.58
C SER A 254 -19.12 28.50 6.17
N GLY A 255 -19.60 27.57 5.34
CA GLY A 255 -20.47 26.47 5.78
C GLY A 255 -19.73 25.18 6.10
N LEU A 256 -18.48 25.03 5.64
CA LEU A 256 -17.73 23.77 5.78
C LEU A 256 -17.53 23.36 7.23
N GLU A 257 -17.07 24.26 8.09
CA GLU A 257 -16.81 23.96 9.51
C GLU A 257 -18.08 23.47 10.21
N ARG A 258 -19.21 24.15 9.98
CA ARG A 258 -20.51 23.72 10.50
C ARG A 258 -20.93 22.36 9.93
N GLY A 259 -20.64 22.10 8.65
CA GLY A 259 -20.86 20.78 8.04
C GLY A 259 -20.01 19.70 8.70
N TRP A 260 -18.74 19.99 8.96
CA TRP A 260 -17.84 19.04 9.63
C TRP A 260 -18.25 18.72 11.07
N GLU A 261 -18.85 19.69 11.79
CA GLU A 261 -19.39 19.47 13.12
C GLU A 261 -20.59 18.49 13.14
N GLN A 262 -21.27 18.33 12.02
CA GLN A 262 -22.39 17.40 11.86
C GLN A 262 -21.93 15.97 11.48
N LEU A 263 -20.65 15.79 11.10
CA LEU A 263 -20.13 14.46 10.79
C LEU A 263 -20.12 13.55 12.02
N GLY A 264 -20.40 12.27 11.82
CA GLY A 264 -20.56 11.30 12.86
C GLY A 264 -19.29 11.02 13.67
N ARG A 265 -19.52 10.62 14.92
CA ARG A 265 -18.49 10.07 15.83
C ARG A 265 -19.03 8.78 16.45
N PRO A 266 -19.25 7.72 15.63
CA PRO A 266 -19.85 6.50 16.13
C PRO A 266 -18.95 5.82 17.15
N SER A 267 -19.54 5.17 18.15
CA SER A 267 -18.85 4.24 19.02
C SER A 267 -18.69 2.91 18.28
N MET A 268 -17.53 2.28 18.43
CA MET A 268 -17.25 0.90 18.01
C MET A 268 -17.53 -0.07 19.16
N ASP A 269 -18.68 0.09 19.81
CA ASP A 269 -19.16 -0.82 20.84
C ASP A 269 -19.53 -2.20 20.23
N PRO A 270 -19.69 -3.25 21.08
CA PRO A 270 -19.97 -4.60 20.59
C PRO A 270 -21.22 -4.70 19.72
N GLU A 271 -22.26 -3.90 20.00
CA GLU A 271 -23.50 -3.89 19.21
C GLU A 271 -23.27 -3.34 17.80
N THR A 272 -22.53 -2.23 17.70
CA THR A 272 -22.14 -1.65 16.40
C THR A 272 -21.28 -2.63 15.59
N VAL A 273 -20.30 -3.26 16.24
CA VAL A 273 -19.40 -4.23 15.58
C VAL A 273 -20.19 -5.43 15.06
N GLU A 274 -21.07 -6.02 15.89
CA GLU A 274 -21.90 -7.17 15.50
C GLU A 274 -22.84 -6.82 14.33
N SER A 275 -23.52 -5.67 14.40
CA SER A 275 -24.40 -5.21 13.33
C SER A 275 -23.65 -5.04 11.98
N LEU A 276 -22.41 -4.52 12.01
CA LEU A 276 -21.60 -4.39 10.80
C LEU A 276 -21.17 -5.77 10.25
N ILE A 277 -20.81 -6.72 11.14
CA ILE A 277 -20.44 -8.08 10.76
C ILE A 277 -21.64 -8.78 10.11
N GLU A 278 -22.81 -8.78 10.73
CA GLU A 278 -24.03 -9.39 10.18
C GLU A 278 -24.39 -8.83 8.79
N GLN A 279 -24.29 -7.50 8.62
CA GLN A 279 -24.54 -6.87 7.34
C GLN A 279 -23.50 -7.25 6.29
N ALA A 280 -22.21 -7.34 6.66
CA ALA A 280 -21.13 -7.75 5.77
C ALA A 280 -21.26 -9.21 5.34
N GLU A 281 -21.59 -10.12 6.27
CA GLU A 281 -21.84 -11.53 5.96
C GLU A 281 -23.02 -11.70 5.00
N LYS A 282 -24.09 -10.95 5.20
CA LYS A 282 -25.24 -10.95 4.30
C LYS A 282 -24.91 -10.41 2.91
N ALA A 283 -24.13 -9.34 2.83
CA ALA A 283 -23.81 -8.67 1.57
C ALA A 283 -22.73 -9.43 0.76
N TYR A 284 -21.73 -10.01 1.44
CA TYR A 284 -20.53 -10.55 0.79
C TYR A 284 -20.33 -12.04 0.97
N GLY A 285 -21.04 -12.70 1.89
CA GLY A 285 -20.83 -14.10 2.26
C GLY A 285 -21.18 -15.12 1.15
N ALA A 286 -21.77 -14.69 0.03
CA ALA A 286 -22.08 -15.56 -1.09
C ALA A 286 -20.84 -15.95 -1.94
N LYS A 287 -19.71 -15.24 -1.79
CA LYS A 287 -18.46 -15.45 -2.52
C LYS A 287 -17.32 -15.80 -1.56
N THR A 288 -16.35 -16.57 -2.07
CA THR A 288 -15.09 -16.82 -1.34
C THR A 288 -14.21 -15.56 -1.31
N TYR A 289 -13.22 -15.57 -0.43
CA TYR A 289 -12.21 -14.51 -0.37
C TYR A 289 -11.48 -14.34 -1.71
N GLU A 290 -11.08 -15.43 -2.34
CA GLU A 290 -10.36 -15.46 -3.62
C GLU A 290 -11.23 -14.90 -4.77
N GLU A 291 -12.53 -15.16 -4.76
CA GLU A 291 -13.46 -14.61 -5.75
C GLU A 291 -13.59 -13.09 -5.60
N HIS A 292 -13.69 -12.59 -4.37
CA HIS A 292 -13.68 -11.15 -4.09
C HIS A 292 -12.35 -10.49 -4.49
N VAL A 293 -11.22 -11.12 -4.22
CA VAL A 293 -9.89 -10.63 -4.61
C VAL A 293 -9.79 -10.52 -6.13
N ARG A 294 -10.15 -11.56 -6.87
CA ARG A 294 -10.12 -11.55 -8.36
C ARG A 294 -11.01 -10.45 -8.93
N GLU A 295 -12.22 -10.30 -8.41
CA GLU A 295 -13.16 -9.28 -8.88
C GLU A 295 -12.63 -7.86 -8.58
N ARG A 296 -12.09 -7.63 -7.39
CA ARG A 296 -11.45 -6.35 -7.00
C ARG A 296 -10.29 -6.03 -7.93
N ASP A 297 -9.36 -6.95 -8.09
CA ASP A 297 -8.12 -6.74 -8.85
C ASP A 297 -8.43 -6.52 -10.33
N ALA A 298 -9.38 -7.28 -10.91
CA ALA A 298 -9.85 -7.07 -12.26
C ALA A 298 -10.42 -5.66 -12.48
N LYS A 299 -11.29 -5.19 -11.56
CA LYS A 299 -11.88 -3.85 -11.65
C LYS A 299 -10.85 -2.75 -11.52
N GLN A 300 -9.94 -2.87 -10.54
CA GLN A 300 -8.89 -1.88 -10.31
C GLN A 300 -7.92 -1.81 -11.49
N THR A 301 -7.49 -2.95 -12.02
CA THR A 301 -6.62 -3.01 -13.21
C THR A 301 -7.29 -2.40 -14.43
N ALA A 302 -8.58 -2.67 -14.66
CA ALA A 302 -9.34 -2.07 -15.76
C ALA A 302 -9.40 -0.53 -15.66
N ILE A 303 -9.62 0.01 -14.46
CA ILE A 303 -9.60 1.47 -14.23
C ILE A 303 -8.22 2.04 -14.53
N LEU A 304 -7.16 1.43 -14.00
CA LEU A 304 -5.78 1.91 -14.19
C LEU A 304 -5.38 1.90 -15.67
N ARG A 305 -5.72 0.84 -16.43
CA ARG A 305 -5.50 0.76 -17.88
C ARG A 305 -6.23 1.88 -18.63
N SER A 306 -7.50 2.07 -18.34
CA SER A 306 -8.27 3.14 -18.98
C SER A 306 -7.72 4.53 -18.68
N LEU A 307 -7.22 4.77 -17.48
CA LEU A 307 -6.58 6.05 -17.13
C LEU A 307 -5.25 6.24 -17.87
N ALA A 308 -4.43 5.20 -17.97
CA ALA A 308 -3.16 5.24 -18.72
C ALA A 308 -3.40 5.54 -20.20
N GLU A 309 -4.35 4.87 -20.85
CA GLU A 309 -4.72 5.14 -22.26
C GLU A 309 -5.15 6.60 -22.55
N VAL A 310 -5.79 7.25 -21.58
CA VAL A 310 -6.17 8.67 -21.72
C VAL A 310 -4.94 9.55 -21.61
N SER A 311 -4.04 9.29 -20.66
CA SER A 311 -2.81 10.08 -20.46
C SER A 311 -1.82 9.98 -21.63
N GLU A 312 -1.78 8.86 -22.36
CA GLU A 312 -0.94 8.70 -23.55
C GLU A 312 -1.44 9.46 -24.80
N ARG A 313 -2.69 9.93 -24.77
CA ARG A 313 -3.30 10.69 -25.89
C ARG A 313 -3.13 12.21 -25.75
N GLU A 314 -2.68 12.68 -24.61
CA GLU A 314 -2.39 14.10 -24.32
C GLU A 314 -0.92 14.43 -24.60
#